data_175f902630b01ab50ed634113d891873
#
_entry.id   175f902630b01ab50ed634113d891873
#
_cell.length_a   1.000
_cell.length_b   1.000
_cell.length_c   1.000
_cell.angle_alpha   90.00
_cell.angle_beta   90.00
_cell.angle_gamma   90.00
#
_symmetry.space_group_name_H-M   'P 1'
#
loop_
_entity.id
_entity.type
_entity.pdbx_description
1 polymer ?
#
loop_
_entity_poly.entity_id
_entity_poly.type
_entity_poly.pdbx_seq_one_letter_code
_entity_poly.pdbx_strand_id
1 'polypeptide(L)'
;MKKLTFINTILATLLFSATPSVLANDAKFKVAVIKGAIGSVDITQGELASGIKKLTASKKNKDFYASKMNLCVAYLQANYQEKSESACTAAIESLESMPNANRKVKYLTALNYSNRGVARYRKNQLVAALADFKAAVAIDQNLITNANLASIRQLLPATKVDTNVELSD
;
A
#
# COMPACT_ATOMS: atom_id res chain seq x y z
N MET A 1 16.74 46.59 59.79
CA MET A 1 17.34 45.38 59.21
C MET A 1 16.30 44.71 58.29
N LYS A 2 16.43 44.85 56.98
CA LYS A 2 15.49 44.28 55.96
C LYS A 2 16.03 42.94 55.52
N LYS A 3 15.28 41.85 55.77
CA LYS A 3 15.61 40.50 55.28
C LYS A 3 15.23 40.40 53.81
N LEU A 4 16.22 40.09 52.97
CA LEU A 4 16.05 39.80 51.55
C LEU A 4 15.76 38.29 51.39
N THR A 5 14.56 37.97 50.89
CA THR A 5 14.17 36.58 50.61
C THR A 5 14.47 36.31 49.11
N PHE A 6 15.41 35.41 48.84
CA PHE A 6 15.68 34.92 47.48
C PHE A 6 14.68 33.84 47.11
N ILE A 7 13.89 34.12 46.06
CA ILE A 7 12.99 33.12 45.44
C ILE A 7 13.79 32.45 44.33
N ASN A 8 14.09 31.16 44.55
CA ASN A 8 14.76 30.31 43.57
C ASN A 8 13.70 29.80 42.56
N THR A 9 13.66 30.40 41.38
CA THR A 9 12.76 29.95 40.31
C THR A 9 13.47 28.83 39.54
N ILE A 10 13.06 27.59 39.73
CA ILE A 10 13.52 26.43 38.94
C ILE A 10 12.79 26.47 37.58
N LEU A 11 13.51 26.84 36.55
CA LEU A 11 13.06 26.78 35.17
C LEU A 11 13.16 25.33 34.66
N ALA A 12 12.06 24.60 34.69
CA ALA A 12 12.00 23.26 34.12
C ALA A 12 11.94 23.37 32.56
N THR A 13 13.06 23.14 31.88
CA THR A 13 13.14 23.02 30.44
C THR A 13 12.57 21.65 30.03
N LEU A 14 11.33 21.62 29.53
CA LEU A 14 10.76 20.48 28.83
C LEU A 14 11.48 20.29 27.49
N LEU A 15 12.39 19.31 27.44
CA LEU A 15 12.97 18.82 26.19
C LEU A 15 11.89 18.06 25.42
N PHE A 16 11.24 18.73 24.47
CA PHE A 16 10.44 18.07 23.45
C PHE A 16 11.40 17.31 22.53
N SER A 17 11.54 16.02 22.74
CA SER A 17 12.15 15.10 21.78
C SER A 17 11.20 14.97 20.59
N ALA A 18 11.38 15.80 19.58
CA ALA A 18 10.79 15.60 18.28
C ALA A 18 11.41 14.32 17.68
N THR A 19 10.70 13.18 17.80
CA THR A 19 11.03 12.01 17.00
C THR A 19 10.87 12.40 15.53
N PRO A 20 11.90 12.22 14.69
CA PRO A 20 11.73 12.45 13.26
C PRO A 20 10.66 11.48 12.76
N SER A 21 9.52 12.00 12.35
CA SER A 21 8.57 11.25 11.53
C SER A 21 9.33 10.89 10.26
N VAL A 22 9.77 9.64 10.15
CA VAL A 22 10.25 9.10 8.89
C VAL A 22 9.03 9.11 7.97
N LEU A 23 8.89 10.19 7.20
CA LEU A 23 8.02 10.22 6.03
C LEU A 23 8.56 9.12 5.13
N ALA A 24 7.91 7.96 5.16
CA ALA A 24 8.19 6.87 4.26
C ALA A 24 8.14 7.46 2.84
N ASN A 25 9.27 7.43 2.15
CA ASN A 25 9.41 7.98 0.81
C ASN A 25 8.59 7.09 -0.15
N ASP A 26 7.29 7.36 -0.24
CA ASP A 26 6.32 6.64 -1.08
C ASP A 26 6.69 6.63 -2.58
N ALA A 27 7.67 7.46 -2.98
CA ALA A 27 8.18 7.52 -4.34
C ALA A 27 8.87 6.22 -4.82
N LYS A 28 9.16 5.27 -3.92
CA LYS A 28 9.81 4.00 -4.28
C LYS A 28 8.88 2.95 -4.87
N PHE A 29 7.58 2.99 -4.56
CA PHE A 29 6.64 1.96 -5.01
C PHE A 29 5.76 2.44 -6.16
N LYS A 30 5.55 1.55 -7.13
CA LYS A 30 4.68 1.78 -8.27
C LYS A 30 3.31 1.15 -8.01
N VAL A 31 2.24 1.87 -8.31
CA VAL A 31 0.87 1.37 -8.27
C VAL A 31 0.30 1.26 -9.67
N ALA A 32 -0.50 0.23 -9.92
CA ALA A 32 -1.06 -0.07 -11.23
C ALA A 32 -2.55 0.25 -11.28
N VAL A 33 -2.97 1.02 -12.28
CA VAL A 33 -4.36 1.39 -12.60
C VAL A 33 -4.77 0.77 -13.92
N ILE A 34 -6.00 0.27 -14.04
CA ILE A 34 -6.56 -0.18 -15.31
C ILE A 34 -7.07 1.04 -16.07
N LYS A 35 -6.32 1.46 -17.08
CA LYS A 35 -6.69 2.57 -17.96
C LYS A 35 -7.97 2.24 -18.73
N GLY A 36 -8.80 3.26 -18.94
CA GLY A 36 -10.08 3.13 -19.66
C GLY A 36 -11.23 2.52 -18.82
N ALA A 37 -10.95 2.00 -17.63
CA ALA A 37 -11.98 1.58 -16.70
C ALA A 37 -12.51 2.76 -15.86
N ILE A 38 -13.65 2.53 -15.18
CA ILE A 38 -14.28 3.54 -14.30
C ILE A 38 -13.25 4.09 -13.34
N GLY A 39 -13.24 5.42 -13.16
CA GLY A 39 -12.39 6.14 -12.21
C GLY A 39 -10.92 6.27 -12.62
N SER A 40 -10.48 5.64 -13.72
CA SER A 40 -9.06 5.69 -14.11
C SER A 40 -8.56 7.09 -14.44
N VAL A 41 -9.38 7.90 -15.07
CA VAL A 41 -9.06 9.29 -15.43
C VAL A 41 -8.98 10.13 -14.14
N ASP A 42 -9.99 10.02 -13.28
CA ASP A 42 -10.02 10.75 -12.00
C ASP A 42 -8.77 10.43 -11.14
N ILE A 43 -8.39 9.14 -11.05
CA ILE A 43 -7.21 8.70 -10.28
C ILE A 43 -5.93 9.31 -10.87
N THR A 44 -5.77 9.27 -12.20
CA THR A 44 -4.56 9.78 -12.86
C THR A 44 -4.45 11.30 -12.83
N GLN A 45 -5.56 12.01 -12.71
CA GLN A 45 -5.64 13.46 -12.56
C GLN A 45 -5.60 13.93 -11.09
N GLY A 46 -5.60 12.98 -10.12
CA GLY A 46 -5.62 13.32 -8.70
C GLY A 46 -7.00 13.66 -8.13
N GLU A 47 -8.07 13.54 -8.93
CA GLU A 47 -9.46 13.80 -8.54
C GLU A 47 -10.02 12.62 -7.72
N LEU A 48 -9.32 12.26 -6.63
CA LEU A 48 -9.54 11.02 -5.89
C LEU A 48 -10.95 10.90 -5.32
N ALA A 49 -11.53 11.99 -4.80
CA ALA A 49 -12.88 11.97 -4.24
C ALA A 49 -13.94 11.64 -5.33
N SER A 50 -13.80 12.21 -6.53
CA SER A 50 -14.65 11.93 -7.68
C SER A 50 -14.49 10.47 -8.13
N GLY A 51 -13.24 9.99 -8.27
CA GLY A 51 -12.94 8.62 -8.64
C GLY A 51 -13.52 7.61 -7.66
N ILE A 52 -13.33 7.81 -6.36
CA ILE A 52 -13.89 6.95 -5.31
C ILE A 52 -15.42 6.92 -5.39
N LYS A 53 -16.08 8.08 -5.54
CA LYS A 53 -17.54 8.16 -5.67
C LYS A 53 -18.05 7.35 -6.86
N LYS A 54 -17.44 7.49 -8.05
CA LYS A 54 -17.80 6.74 -9.26
C LYS A 54 -17.60 5.23 -9.07
N LEU A 55 -16.47 4.84 -8.46
CA LEU A 55 -16.10 3.44 -8.26
C LEU A 55 -17.00 2.75 -7.21
N THR A 56 -17.36 3.43 -6.13
CA THR A 56 -18.26 2.88 -5.10
C THR A 56 -19.71 2.79 -5.56
N ALA A 57 -20.15 3.67 -6.46
CA ALA A 57 -21.46 3.61 -7.10
C ALA A 57 -21.54 2.57 -8.24
N SER A 58 -20.40 2.03 -8.67
CA SER A 58 -20.33 1.06 -9.79
C SER A 58 -21.04 -0.24 -9.43
N LYS A 59 -22.03 -0.61 -10.25
CA LYS A 59 -22.75 -1.88 -10.10
C LYS A 59 -21.86 -3.04 -10.57
N LYS A 60 -22.14 -4.24 -10.08
CA LYS A 60 -21.48 -5.47 -10.51
C LYS A 60 -21.77 -5.71 -11.99
N ASN A 61 -20.75 -5.58 -12.83
CA ASN A 61 -20.82 -5.74 -14.29
C ASN A 61 -19.61 -6.58 -14.77
N LYS A 62 -19.51 -6.77 -16.09
CA LYS A 62 -18.44 -7.56 -16.74
C LYS A 62 -17.02 -7.09 -16.35
N ASP A 63 -16.84 -5.80 -16.08
CA ASP A 63 -15.53 -5.19 -15.74
C ASP A 63 -15.40 -4.86 -14.25
N PHE A 64 -16.17 -5.53 -13.41
CA PHE A 64 -16.22 -5.27 -11.98
C PHE A 64 -14.85 -5.42 -11.29
N TYR A 65 -14.01 -6.36 -11.75
CA TYR A 65 -12.63 -6.50 -11.27
C TYR A 65 -11.79 -5.22 -11.50
N ALA A 66 -12.00 -4.56 -12.65
CA ALA A 66 -11.29 -3.33 -12.98
C ALA A 66 -11.69 -2.18 -12.04
N SER A 67 -12.98 -2.09 -11.71
CA SER A 67 -13.47 -1.11 -10.72
C SER A 67 -12.90 -1.36 -9.34
N LYS A 68 -12.81 -2.63 -8.89
CA LYS A 68 -12.19 -2.99 -7.61
C LYS A 68 -10.70 -2.65 -7.59
N MET A 69 -9.95 -2.96 -8.65
CA MET A 69 -8.54 -2.62 -8.74
C MET A 69 -8.31 -1.11 -8.72
N ASN A 70 -9.10 -0.34 -9.49
CA ASN A 70 -8.99 1.11 -9.48
C ASN A 70 -9.41 1.71 -8.13
N LEU A 71 -10.38 1.13 -7.43
CA LEU A 71 -10.77 1.56 -6.09
C LEU A 71 -9.65 1.32 -5.05
N CYS A 72 -8.95 0.19 -5.15
CA CYS A 72 -7.75 -0.07 -4.35
C CYS A 72 -6.73 1.07 -4.51
N VAL A 73 -6.42 1.47 -5.75
CA VAL A 73 -5.45 2.53 -6.01
C VAL A 73 -5.97 3.91 -5.60
N ALA A 74 -7.25 4.19 -5.81
CA ALA A 74 -7.86 5.45 -5.37
C ALA A 74 -7.75 5.62 -3.84
N TYR A 75 -8.03 4.56 -3.06
CA TYR A 75 -7.85 4.58 -1.62
C TYR A 75 -6.37 4.67 -1.21
N LEU A 76 -5.47 4.00 -1.92
CA LEU A 76 -4.04 4.13 -1.69
C LEU A 76 -3.58 5.58 -1.85
N GLN A 77 -3.94 6.23 -2.96
CA GLN A 77 -3.53 7.62 -3.22
C GLN A 77 -4.21 8.62 -2.26
N ALA A 78 -5.45 8.34 -1.84
CA ALA A 78 -6.17 9.13 -0.85
C ALA A 78 -5.71 8.86 0.60
N ASN A 79 -4.73 7.97 0.80
CA ASN A 79 -4.19 7.57 2.11
C ASN A 79 -5.24 6.95 3.07
N TYR A 80 -6.27 6.30 2.53
CA TYR A 80 -7.25 5.54 3.32
C TYR A 80 -6.73 4.11 3.56
N GLN A 81 -5.82 3.96 4.52
CA GLN A 81 -5.01 2.74 4.72
C GLN A 81 -5.85 1.46 4.84
N GLU A 82 -6.85 1.43 5.73
CA GLU A 82 -7.70 0.24 5.94
C GLU A 82 -8.56 -0.07 4.70
N LYS A 83 -9.13 0.96 4.08
CA LYS A 83 -9.95 0.79 2.88
C LYS A 83 -9.13 0.34 1.68
N SER A 84 -7.87 0.77 1.57
CA SER A 84 -6.99 0.36 0.46
C SER A 84 -6.66 -1.12 0.52
N GLU A 85 -6.24 -1.65 1.67
CA GLU A 85 -5.95 -3.09 1.81
C GLU A 85 -7.19 -3.95 1.52
N SER A 86 -8.34 -3.59 2.08
CA SER A 86 -9.60 -4.29 1.85
C SER A 86 -10.02 -4.28 0.37
N ALA A 87 -9.92 -3.12 -0.30
CA ALA A 87 -10.26 -3.00 -1.71
C ALA A 87 -9.28 -3.78 -2.61
N CYS A 88 -7.98 -3.78 -2.30
CA CYS A 88 -7.00 -4.59 -3.02
C CYS A 88 -7.26 -6.09 -2.86
N THR A 89 -7.61 -6.54 -1.65
CA THR A 89 -7.99 -7.93 -1.40
C THR A 89 -9.22 -8.33 -2.21
N ALA A 90 -10.28 -7.50 -2.17
CA ALA A 90 -11.47 -7.74 -2.99
C ALA A 90 -11.20 -7.75 -4.50
N ALA A 91 -10.19 -7.01 -4.97
CA ALA A 91 -9.76 -7.06 -6.37
C ALA A 91 -9.07 -8.39 -6.71
N ILE A 92 -8.20 -8.89 -5.83
CA ILE A 92 -7.54 -10.20 -5.97
C ILE A 92 -8.61 -11.31 -6.04
N GLU A 93 -9.49 -11.38 -5.04
CA GLU A 93 -10.56 -12.39 -4.97
C GLU A 93 -11.45 -12.39 -6.21
N SER A 94 -11.75 -11.21 -6.77
CA SER A 94 -12.57 -11.10 -7.97
C SER A 94 -11.90 -11.66 -9.22
N LEU A 95 -10.57 -11.67 -9.29
CA LEU A 95 -9.81 -12.26 -10.40
C LEU A 95 -9.58 -13.75 -10.18
N GLU A 96 -9.30 -14.19 -8.96
CA GLU A 96 -9.10 -15.60 -8.60
C GLU A 96 -10.40 -16.43 -8.77
N SER A 97 -11.56 -15.80 -8.62
CA SER A 97 -12.86 -16.44 -8.87
C SER A 97 -13.19 -16.60 -10.35
N MET A 98 -12.36 -16.11 -11.28
CA MET A 98 -12.61 -16.27 -12.72
C MET A 98 -12.28 -17.69 -13.20
N PRO A 99 -13.17 -18.34 -13.99
CA PRO A 99 -13.03 -19.73 -14.39
C PRO A 99 -11.83 -20.02 -15.29
N ASN A 100 -11.25 -19.01 -15.92
CA ASN A 100 -10.12 -19.15 -16.83
C ASN A 100 -9.00 -18.19 -16.48
N ALA A 101 -7.98 -18.69 -15.78
CA ALA A 101 -6.77 -17.94 -15.47
C ALA A 101 -5.85 -17.76 -16.70
N ASN A 102 -6.33 -17.03 -17.71
CA ASN A 102 -5.53 -16.69 -18.89
C ASN A 102 -4.41 -15.70 -18.49
N ARG A 103 -3.48 -15.45 -19.45
CA ARG A 103 -2.33 -14.56 -19.23
C ARG A 103 -2.75 -13.17 -18.70
N LYS A 104 -3.86 -12.62 -19.18
CA LYS A 104 -4.36 -11.30 -18.73
C LYS A 104 -4.81 -11.35 -17.27
N VAL A 105 -5.52 -12.39 -16.84
CA VAL A 105 -5.94 -12.58 -15.45
C VAL A 105 -4.72 -12.68 -14.56
N LYS A 106 -3.72 -13.53 -14.90
CA LYS A 106 -2.46 -13.65 -14.14
C LYS A 106 -1.76 -12.31 -14.00
N TYR A 107 -1.58 -11.58 -15.08
CA TYR A 107 -0.97 -10.25 -15.08
C TYR A 107 -1.70 -9.28 -14.13
N LEU A 108 -3.04 -9.22 -14.20
CA LEU A 108 -3.84 -8.34 -13.35
C LEU A 108 -3.82 -8.78 -11.87
N THR A 109 -3.83 -10.09 -11.61
CA THR A 109 -3.69 -10.63 -10.26
C THR A 109 -2.35 -10.23 -9.65
N ALA A 110 -1.26 -10.38 -10.40
CA ALA A 110 0.06 -9.96 -9.96
C ALA A 110 0.13 -8.46 -9.62
N LEU A 111 -0.48 -7.62 -10.47
CA LEU A 111 -0.56 -6.17 -10.19
C LEU A 111 -1.38 -5.85 -8.94
N ASN A 112 -2.46 -6.61 -8.65
CA ASN A 112 -3.27 -6.41 -7.44
C ASN A 112 -2.52 -6.87 -6.18
N TYR A 113 -1.79 -8.00 -6.22
CA TYR A 113 -0.88 -8.37 -5.13
C TYR A 113 0.17 -7.28 -4.90
N SER A 114 0.75 -6.73 -5.96
CA SER A 114 1.72 -5.63 -5.86
C SER A 114 1.10 -4.37 -5.25
N ASN A 115 -0.11 -3.98 -5.65
CA ASN A 115 -0.84 -2.85 -5.05
C ASN A 115 -1.16 -3.11 -3.56
N ARG A 116 -1.56 -4.34 -3.18
CA ARG A 116 -1.81 -4.70 -1.77
C ARG A 116 -0.52 -4.68 -0.95
N GLY A 117 0.59 -5.11 -1.53
CA GLY A 117 1.91 -4.98 -0.92
C GLY A 117 2.24 -3.53 -0.56
N VAL A 118 1.92 -2.56 -1.45
CA VAL A 118 2.07 -1.13 -1.14
C VAL A 118 1.15 -0.70 -0.01
N ALA A 119 -0.11 -1.15 0.01
CA ALA A 119 -1.06 -0.84 1.10
C ALA A 119 -0.54 -1.34 2.46
N ARG A 120 -0.05 -2.58 2.52
CA ARG A 120 0.52 -3.20 3.72
C ARG A 120 1.81 -2.53 4.16
N TYR A 121 2.67 -2.14 3.22
CA TYR A 121 3.86 -1.37 3.53
C TYR A 121 3.51 -0.04 4.22
N ARG A 122 2.54 0.70 3.73
CA ARG A 122 2.08 1.96 4.34
C ARG A 122 1.51 1.79 5.74
N LYS A 123 0.98 0.61 6.05
CA LYS A 123 0.54 0.20 7.39
C LYS A 123 1.67 -0.33 8.28
N ASN A 124 2.93 -0.25 7.84
CA ASN A 124 4.10 -0.83 8.51
C ASN A 124 4.03 -2.36 8.70
N GLN A 125 3.24 -3.05 7.88
CA GLN A 125 3.12 -4.50 7.86
C GLN A 125 4.17 -5.10 6.91
N LEU A 126 5.45 -4.94 7.24
CA LEU A 126 6.57 -5.18 6.33
C LEU A 126 6.65 -6.64 5.85
N VAL A 127 6.42 -7.61 6.73
CA VAL A 127 6.44 -9.05 6.39
C VAL A 127 5.32 -9.39 5.41
N ALA A 128 4.10 -8.92 5.67
CA ALA A 128 2.96 -9.14 4.78
C ALA A 128 3.12 -8.42 3.43
N ALA A 129 3.71 -7.22 3.43
CA ALA A 129 4.04 -6.49 2.20
C ALA A 129 5.06 -7.26 1.35
N LEU A 130 6.13 -7.78 1.96
CA LEU A 130 7.13 -8.59 1.27
C LEU A 130 6.52 -9.87 0.69
N ALA A 131 5.64 -10.54 1.44
CA ALA A 131 4.92 -11.73 0.96
C ALA A 131 4.08 -11.42 -0.29
N ASP A 132 3.34 -10.29 -0.28
CA ASP A 132 2.55 -9.86 -1.45
C ASP A 132 3.44 -9.52 -2.66
N PHE A 133 4.57 -8.85 -2.48
CA PHE A 133 5.48 -8.56 -3.59
C PHE A 133 6.15 -9.82 -4.14
N LYS A 134 6.48 -10.81 -3.28
CA LYS A 134 6.97 -12.12 -3.73
C LYS A 134 5.89 -12.87 -4.53
N ALA A 135 4.65 -12.91 -4.04
CA ALA A 135 3.52 -13.53 -4.73
C ALA A 135 3.27 -12.85 -6.10
N ALA A 136 3.30 -11.53 -6.16
CA ALA A 136 3.14 -10.79 -7.40
C ALA A 136 4.17 -11.23 -8.47
N VAL A 137 5.45 -11.30 -8.11
CA VAL A 137 6.52 -11.74 -9.03
C VAL A 137 6.37 -13.21 -9.42
N ALA A 138 5.95 -14.08 -8.49
CA ALA A 138 5.73 -15.50 -8.78
C ALA A 138 4.57 -15.73 -9.77
N ILE A 139 3.52 -14.89 -9.73
CA ILE A 139 2.37 -14.96 -10.64
C ILE A 139 2.71 -14.40 -12.02
N ASP A 140 3.33 -13.21 -12.08
CA ASP A 140 3.71 -12.56 -13.33
C ASP A 140 4.88 -11.59 -13.11
N GLN A 141 6.00 -11.86 -13.79
CA GLN A 141 7.18 -11.01 -13.77
C GLN A 141 7.03 -9.86 -14.78
N ASN A 142 6.83 -8.66 -14.26
CA ASN A 142 6.77 -7.44 -15.08
C ASN A 142 7.51 -6.28 -14.40
N LEU A 143 7.60 -5.13 -15.10
CA LEU A 143 8.35 -3.98 -14.61
C LEU A 143 7.87 -3.45 -13.24
N ILE A 144 6.57 -3.55 -12.95
CA ILE A 144 6.00 -3.05 -11.68
C ILE A 144 6.28 -4.02 -10.55
N THR A 145 5.99 -5.32 -10.76
CA THR A 145 6.17 -6.35 -9.73
C THR A 145 7.64 -6.51 -9.34
N ASN A 146 8.54 -6.54 -10.32
CA ASN A 146 9.99 -6.62 -10.07
C ASN A 146 10.53 -5.37 -9.37
N ALA A 147 10.12 -4.17 -9.81
CA ALA A 147 10.56 -2.92 -9.19
C ALA A 147 10.11 -2.82 -7.72
N ASN A 148 8.86 -3.20 -7.43
CA ASN A 148 8.33 -3.14 -6.07
C ASN A 148 8.99 -4.17 -5.14
N LEU A 149 9.24 -5.39 -5.63
CA LEU A 149 9.98 -6.40 -4.86
C LEU A 149 11.43 -5.95 -4.58
N ALA A 150 12.09 -5.35 -5.55
CA ALA A 150 13.43 -4.79 -5.35
C ALA A 150 13.42 -3.66 -4.33
N SER A 151 12.42 -2.75 -4.39
CA SER A 151 12.30 -1.63 -3.45
C SER A 151 12.10 -2.10 -2.01
N ILE A 152 11.21 -3.06 -1.75
CA ILE A 152 10.98 -3.54 -0.38
C ILE A 152 12.21 -4.26 0.17
N ARG A 153 12.95 -5.03 -0.64
CA ARG A 153 14.18 -5.71 -0.23
C ARG A 153 15.28 -4.74 0.21
N GLN A 154 15.38 -3.57 -0.45
CA GLN A 154 16.34 -2.52 -0.05
C GLN A 154 15.98 -1.86 1.29
N LEU A 155 14.71 -1.88 1.68
CA LEU A 155 14.22 -1.26 2.91
C LEU A 155 14.28 -2.20 4.11
N LEU A 156 14.33 -3.51 3.87
CA LEU A 156 14.42 -4.52 4.92
C LEU A 156 15.91 -4.83 5.18
N PRO A 157 16.39 -4.72 6.43
CA PRO A 157 17.74 -5.17 6.78
C PRO A 157 17.86 -6.67 6.51
N ALA A 158 19.03 -7.11 6.02
CA ALA A 158 19.32 -8.49 5.60
C ALA A 158 18.98 -9.55 6.69
N THR A 159 19.06 -9.17 7.95
CA THR A 159 18.77 -10.06 9.11
C THR A 159 17.30 -10.41 9.32
N LYS A 160 16.36 -9.73 8.66
CA LYS A 160 14.91 -9.99 8.81
C LYS A 160 14.29 -10.77 7.64
N VAL A 161 15.04 -11.01 6.58
CA VAL A 161 14.50 -11.61 5.35
C VAL A 161 14.60 -13.15 5.36
N ASP A 162 15.58 -13.73 6.07
CA ASP A 162 15.91 -15.14 5.94
C ASP A 162 15.52 -16.04 7.12
N THR A 163 15.00 -15.51 8.23
CA THR A 163 14.75 -16.30 9.45
C THR A 163 13.36 -16.92 9.57
N ASN A 164 12.44 -16.71 8.62
CA ASN A 164 11.06 -17.25 8.70
C ASN A 164 10.66 -18.13 7.49
N VAL A 165 11.60 -18.75 6.80
CA VAL A 165 11.33 -19.73 5.73
C VAL A 165 12.10 -21.03 5.98
N GLU A 166 12.26 -21.50 7.19
CA GLU A 166 12.50 -22.91 7.47
C GLU A 166 11.23 -23.50 8.08
N LEU A 167 10.42 -24.08 7.20
CA LEU A 167 10.06 -25.50 7.09
C LEU A 167 9.37 -26.07 8.34
N SER A 168 8.06 -26.17 8.25
CA SER A 168 7.39 -27.33 8.79
C SER A 168 7.25 -28.35 7.63
N ASP A 169 8.13 -29.36 7.64
CA ASP A 169 7.91 -30.62 6.97
C ASP A 169 6.69 -31.34 7.59
#